data_7aea5380c53ef8e0fb2cdb1577410bc4
#
_entry.id   7aea5380c53ef8e0fb2cdb1577410bc4
#
_cell.length_a   1.000
_cell.length_b   1.000
_cell.length_c   1.000
_cell.angle_alpha   90.00
_cell.angle_beta   90.00
_cell.angle_gamma   90.00
#
_symmetry.space_group_name_H-M   'P 1'
#
loop_
_entity.id
_entity.type
_entity.pdbx_description
1 polymer ?
#
loop_
_entity_poly.entity_id
_entity_poly.type
_entity_poly.pdbx_seq_one_letter_code
_entity_poly.pdbx_strand_id
1 'polypeptide(L)'
;MALYNIYMKTFIEVFGWFGALLVLIAYALVSFSILDSRDTLFQLMNFAGALGVGAVSFYKKAYQPAMLNVVWGLIAIFALLHSV
;
A
#
# COMPACT_ATOMS: atom_id res chain seq x y z
N MET A 1 23.38 -12.12 -13.12
CA MET A 1 23.03 -10.75 -12.73
C MET A 1 21.82 -10.23 -13.47
N ALA A 2 21.79 -10.37 -14.80
CA ALA A 2 20.63 -9.91 -15.56
C ALA A 2 19.34 -10.63 -15.14
N LEU A 3 19.41 -11.95 -14.92
CA LEU A 3 18.23 -12.70 -14.49
C LEU A 3 17.74 -12.27 -13.12
N TYR A 4 18.68 -12.03 -12.20
CA TYR A 4 18.32 -11.55 -10.87
C TYR A 4 17.58 -10.21 -10.97
N ASN A 5 18.08 -9.29 -11.80
CA ASN A 5 17.45 -7.99 -11.95
C ASN A 5 16.06 -8.10 -12.56
N ILE A 6 15.87 -9.01 -13.50
CA ILE A 6 14.57 -9.25 -14.11
C ILE A 6 13.58 -9.82 -13.08
N TYR A 7 14.01 -10.80 -12.29
CA TYR A 7 13.14 -11.39 -11.28
C TYR A 7 12.79 -10.39 -10.19
N MET A 8 13.77 -9.60 -9.75
CA MET A 8 13.53 -8.58 -8.74
C MET A 8 12.56 -7.53 -9.24
N LYS A 9 12.75 -7.05 -10.47
CA LYS A 9 11.86 -6.08 -11.05
C LYS A 9 10.44 -6.61 -11.16
N THR A 10 10.29 -7.84 -11.63
CA THR A 10 8.96 -8.45 -11.76
C THR A 10 8.30 -8.60 -10.40
N PHE A 11 9.05 -9.07 -9.40
CA PHE A 11 8.52 -9.22 -8.05
C PHE A 11 8.00 -7.90 -7.52
N ILE A 12 8.78 -6.84 -7.65
CA ILE A 12 8.40 -5.52 -7.14
C ILE A 12 7.20 -4.97 -7.90
N GLU A 13 7.15 -5.18 -9.23
CA GLU A 13 6.00 -4.75 -10.02
C GLU A 13 4.73 -5.46 -9.58
N VAL A 14 4.78 -6.76 -9.38
CA VAL A 14 3.62 -7.54 -8.94
C VAL A 14 3.18 -7.08 -7.55
N PHE A 15 4.15 -6.88 -6.66
CA PHE A 15 3.86 -6.42 -5.31
C PHE A 15 3.19 -5.04 -5.33
N GLY A 16 3.67 -4.16 -6.20
CA GLY A 16 3.09 -2.83 -6.35
C GLY A 16 1.66 -2.88 -6.88
N TRP A 17 1.41 -3.69 -7.89
CA TRP A 17 0.06 -3.84 -8.43
C TRP A 17 -0.89 -4.44 -7.41
N PHE A 18 -0.42 -5.43 -6.65
CA PHE A 18 -1.23 -6.02 -5.59
C PHE A 18 -1.57 -4.97 -4.53
N GLY A 19 -0.59 -4.16 -4.14
CA GLY A 19 -0.81 -3.09 -3.18
C GLY A 19 -1.79 -2.04 -3.67
N ALA A 20 -1.66 -1.63 -4.94
CA ALA A 20 -2.56 -0.67 -5.54
C ALA A 20 -3.99 -1.20 -5.57
N LEU A 21 -4.15 -2.48 -5.89
CA LEU A 21 -5.46 -3.11 -5.90
C LEU A 21 -6.08 -3.15 -4.50
N LEU A 22 -5.27 -3.45 -3.49
CA LEU A 22 -5.76 -3.45 -2.11
C LEU A 22 -6.27 -2.07 -1.69
N VAL A 23 -5.53 -1.03 -2.01
CA VAL A 23 -5.95 0.34 -1.68
C VAL A 23 -7.25 0.69 -2.39
N LEU A 24 -7.34 0.32 -3.66
CA LEU A 24 -8.54 0.62 -4.44
C LEU A 24 -9.76 -0.12 -3.90
N ILE A 25 -9.59 -1.39 -3.56
CA ILE A 25 -10.68 -2.17 -2.98
C ILE A 25 -11.09 -1.60 -1.63
N ALA A 26 -10.12 -1.25 -0.79
CA ALA A 26 -10.40 -0.67 0.51
C ALA A 26 -11.20 0.63 0.37
N TYR A 27 -10.81 1.47 -0.59
CA TYR A 27 -11.51 2.71 -0.84
C TYR A 27 -12.96 2.46 -1.29
N ALA A 28 -13.14 1.48 -2.18
CA ALA A 28 -14.47 1.15 -2.65
C ALA A 28 -15.36 0.65 -1.51
N LEU A 29 -14.79 -0.20 -0.64
CA LEU A 29 -15.56 -0.76 0.48
C LEU A 29 -16.02 0.33 1.44
N VAL A 30 -15.17 1.30 1.73
CA VAL A 30 -15.55 2.42 2.59
C VAL A 30 -16.53 3.34 1.87
N SER A 31 -16.31 3.58 0.58
CA SER A 31 -17.17 4.48 -0.18
C SER A 31 -18.59 3.96 -0.30
N PHE A 32 -18.75 2.64 -0.35
CA PHE A 32 -20.08 2.01 -0.42
C PHE A 32 -20.63 1.62 0.95
N SER A 33 -19.98 2.09 2.00
CA SER A 33 -20.42 1.89 3.38
C SER A 33 -20.43 0.41 3.82
N ILE A 34 -19.62 -0.43 3.17
CA ILE A 34 -19.44 -1.81 3.57
C ILE A 34 -18.48 -1.90 4.75
N LEU A 35 -17.43 -1.07 4.73
CA LEU A 35 -16.49 -0.93 5.85
C LEU A 35 -16.49 0.51 6.35
N ASP A 36 -16.21 0.67 7.63
CA ASP A 36 -15.96 1.97 8.23
C ASP A 36 -14.45 2.27 8.14
N SER A 37 -14.09 3.54 7.96
CA SER A 37 -12.69 3.92 7.89
C SER A 37 -11.92 3.62 9.18
N ARG A 38 -12.63 3.39 10.29
CA ARG A 38 -11.99 3.04 11.55
C ARG A 38 -11.86 1.53 11.75
N ASP A 39 -12.35 0.73 10.82
CA ASP A 39 -12.23 -0.72 10.92
C ASP A 39 -10.78 -1.15 10.78
N THR A 40 -10.38 -2.13 11.59
CA THR A 40 -9.04 -2.68 11.54
C THR A 40 -8.72 -3.23 10.16
N LEU A 41 -9.68 -3.91 9.53
CA LEU A 41 -9.46 -4.48 8.20
C LEU A 41 -9.12 -3.39 7.18
N PHE A 42 -9.84 -2.25 7.23
CA PHE A 42 -9.57 -1.15 6.32
C PHE A 42 -8.13 -0.63 6.50
N GLN A 43 -7.72 -0.45 7.74
CA GLN A 43 -6.38 0.07 8.02
C GLN A 43 -5.28 -0.92 7.63
N LEU A 44 -5.53 -2.22 7.85
CA LEU A 44 -4.58 -3.24 7.40
C LEU A 44 -4.44 -3.26 5.90
N MET A 45 -5.54 -3.13 5.16
CA MET A 45 -5.50 -3.06 3.70
C MET A 45 -4.75 -1.82 3.23
N ASN A 46 -4.96 -0.69 3.89
CA ASN A 46 -4.25 0.54 3.55
C ASN A 46 -2.77 0.42 3.82
N PHE A 47 -2.39 -0.16 4.96
CA PHE A 47 -0.99 -0.34 5.28
C PHE A 47 -0.30 -1.27 4.29
N ALA A 48 -0.91 -2.42 4.00
CA ALA A 48 -0.35 -3.37 3.03
C ALA A 48 -0.25 -2.73 1.65
N GLY A 49 -1.28 -1.96 1.26
CA GLY A 49 -1.24 -1.25 -0.02
C GLY A 49 -0.13 -0.23 -0.08
N ALA A 50 0.06 0.52 1.00
CA ALA A 50 1.13 1.52 1.06
C ALA A 50 2.51 0.86 0.96
N LEU A 51 2.70 -0.32 1.56
CA LEU A 51 3.95 -1.05 1.42
C LEU A 51 4.19 -1.42 -0.03
N GLY A 52 3.18 -1.93 -0.72
CA GLY A 52 3.33 -2.36 -2.11
C GLY A 52 3.60 -1.20 -3.04
N VAL A 53 2.76 -0.16 -2.99
CA VAL A 53 2.92 0.99 -3.87
C VAL A 53 4.18 1.77 -3.51
N GLY A 54 4.47 1.89 -2.22
CA GLY A 54 5.68 2.56 -1.77
C GLY A 54 6.94 1.84 -2.24
N ALA A 55 6.96 0.50 -2.14
CA ALA A 55 8.11 -0.27 -2.57
C ALA A 55 8.41 -0.08 -4.06
N VAL A 56 7.37 -0.16 -4.91
CA VAL A 56 7.60 0.01 -6.34
C VAL A 56 7.99 1.46 -6.66
N SER A 57 7.43 2.41 -5.94
CA SER A 57 7.77 3.82 -6.14
C SER A 57 9.22 4.10 -5.79
N PHE A 58 9.70 3.57 -4.67
CA PHE A 58 11.13 3.72 -4.31
C PHE A 58 12.02 3.02 -5.33
N TYR A 59 11.64 1.82 -5.75
CA TYR A 59 12.42 1.08 -6.72
C TYR A 59 12.58 1.86 -8.02
N LYS A 60 11.51 2.53 -8.45
CA LYS A 60 11.52 3.33 -9.68
C LYS A 60 12.03 4.76 -9.47
N LYS A 61 12.46 5.09 -8.27
CA LYS A 61 12.94 6.43 -7.91
C LYS A 61 11.87 7.50 -8.10
N ALA A 62 10.61 7.11 -7.99
CA ALA A 62 9.48 8.05 -8.01
C ALA A 62 9.26 8.54 -6.59
N TYR A 63 10.01 9.58 -6.20
CA TYR A 63 10.11 9.95 -4.79
C TYR A 63 8.86 10.62 -4.25
N GLN A 64 8.13 11.38 -5.08
CA GLN A 64 6.89 11.98 -4.59
C GLN A 64 5.86 10.93 -4.17
N PRO A 65 5.48 9.97 -5.03
CA PRO A 65 4.56 8.94 -4.57
C PRO A 65 5.16 8.04 -3.50
N ALA A 66 6.49 7.84 -3.49
CA ALA A 66 7.14 7.06 -2.44
C ALA A 66 6.93 7.71 -1.08
N MET A 67 7.16 9.01 -0.98
CA MET A 67 6.99 9.75 0.26
C MET A 67 5.52 9.78 0.67
N LEU A 68 4.62 9.96 -0.29
CA LEU A 68 3.19 9.93 -0.01
C LEU A 68 2.80 8.61 0.64
N ASN A 69 3.33 7.49 0.14
CA ASN A 69 3.00 6.19 0.69
C ASN A 69 3.63 5.95 2.05
N VAL A 70 4.81 6.52 2.31
CA VAL A 70 5.40 6.46 3.66
C VAL A 70 4.47 7.13 4.66
N VAL A 71 4.00 8.33 4.35
CA VAL A 71 3.10 9.08 5.24
C VAL A 71 1.79 8.32 5.39
N TRP A 72 1.26 7.80 4.29
CA TRP A 72 0.00 7.04 4.31
C TRP A 72 0.12 5.79 5.19
N GLY A 73 1.23 5.06 5.06
CA GLY A 73 1.48 3.89 5.90
C GLY A 73 1.60 4.23 7.37
N LEU A 74 2.25 5.36 7.68
CA LEU A 74 2.37 5.83 9.06
C LEU A 74 1.00 6.20 9.63
N ILE A 75 0.14 6.83 8.84
CA ILE A 75 -1.21 7.16 9.27
C ILE A 75 -1.99 5.87 9.56
N ALA A 76 -1.85 4.86 8.73
CA ALA A 76 -2.53 3.59 8.95
C ALA A 76 -2.08 2.92 10.23
N ILE A 77 -0.76 2.94 10.50
CA ILE A 77 -0.23 2.40 11.74
C ILE A 77 -0.78 3.16 12.94
N PHE A 78 -0.77 4.48 12.87
CA PHE A 78 -1.30 5.31 13.96
C PHE A 78 -2.77 4.99 14.22
N ALA A 79 -3.55 4.85 13.16
CA ALA A 79 -4.96 4.52 13.28
C ALA A 79 -5.17 3.15 13.90
N LEU A 80 -4.34 2.16 13.53
CA LEU A 80 -4.41 0.83 14.11
C LEU A 80 -4.13 0.85 15.61
N LEU A 81 -3.12 1.62 16.02
CA LEU A 81 -2.76 1.71 17.43
C LEU A 81 -3.84 2.39 18.26
N HIS A 82 -4.60 3.29 17.66
CA HIS A 82 -5.63 4.05 18.38
C HIS A 82 -7.03 3.46 18.24
N SER A 83 -7.19 2.43 17.43
CA SER A 83 -8.49 1.76 17.30
C SER A 83 -8.69 0.67 18.35
N VAL A 84 -7.61 0.35 19.07
CA VAL A 84 -7.64 -0.69 20.11
C VAL A 84 -7.83 -0.07 21.53
#